data_cfd7261f003d13edd2f301a60a4f05b5
#
_entry.id   cfd7261f003d13edd2f301a60a4f05b5
#
_cell.length_a   1.000
_cell.length_b   1.000
_cell.length_c   1.000
_cell.angle_alpha   90.00
_cell.angle_beta   90.00
_cell.angle_gamma   90.00
#
_symmetry.space_group_name_H-M   'P 1'
#
loop_
_entity.id
_entity.type
_entity.pdbx_description
1 polymer ?
#
loop_
_entity_poly.entity_id
_entity_poly.type
_entity_poly.pdbx_seq_one_letter_code
_entity_poly.pdbx_strand_id
1 'polypeptide(L)'
;IKRPWWGALLLLGTVGILLSGFRSAMAQVLFLFFTISLIYRRWFFCLLAPVLGVLLLLLLSSAGMLHSLPFGIQRTLSAVPFLDVSAQAKANAEDSINWRFEMWSWALDDREHFIQDKIFGDGFSRDISIVKANVYEEAYNLSKDQSAFAWNGQWHSGPISTIQTLGYIGISLYL
;
A
#
# COMPACT_ATOMS: atom_id res chain seq x y z
N ILE A 1 23.03 6.76 21.66
CA ILE A 1 23.51 7.24 20.35
C ILE A 1 24.12 8.61 20.57
N LYS A 2 25.48 8.71 20.64
CA LYS A 2 26.19 9.98 20.98
C LYS A 2 26.49 10.86 19.75
N ARG A 3 25.94 10.56 18.57
CA ARG A 3 26.25 11.33 17.34
C ARG A 3 24.96 11.98 16.81
N PRO A 4 24.83 13.31 16.89
CA PRO A 4 23.59 14.04 16.53
C PRO A 4 23.18 13.89 15.06
N TRP A 5 24.13 13.58 14.17
CA TRP A 5 23.86 13.42 12.73
C TRP A 5 22.98 12.21 12.40
N TRP A 6 22.94 11.15 13.22
CA TRP A 6 22.00 10.03 13.03
C TRP A 6 20.55 10.48 13.17
N GLY A 7 20.28 11.40 14.11
CA GLY A 7 18.95 12.00 14.26
C GLY A 7 18.54 12.80 13.03
N ALA A 8 19.49 13.56 12.45
CA ALA A 8 19.24 14.32 11.24
C ALA A 8 18.96 13.41 10.02
N LEU A 9 19.71 12.31 9.86
CA LEU A 9 19.46 11.35 8.78
C LEU A 9 18.11 10.64 8.94
N LEU A 10 17.73 10.27 10.15
CA LEU A 10 16.41 9.68 10.42
C LEU A 10 15.29 10.68 10.11
N LEU A 11 15.45 11.92 10.51
CA LEU A 11 14.48 12.98 10.20
C LEU A 11 14.35 13.20 8.69
N LEU A 12 15.48 13.33 7.97
CA LEU A 12 15.50 13.48 6.51
C LEU A 12 14.84 12.30 5.80
N GLY A 13 15.16 11.07 6.22
CA GLY A 13 14.53 9.86 5.68
C GLY A 13 13.03 9.84 5.92
N THR A 14 12.58 10.19 7.13
CA THR A 14 11.15 10.26 7.47
C THR A 14 10.43 11.31 6.64
N VAL A 15 11.01 12.51 6.49
CA VAL A 15 10.45 13.56 5.65
C VAL A 15 10.37 13.11 4.19
N GLY A 16 11.42 12.46 3.66
CA GLY A 16 11.41 11.93 2.30
C GLY A 16 10.32 10.88 2.07
N ILE A 17 10.10 9.99 3.03
CA ILE A 17 9.01 9.00 2.99
C ILE A 17 7.64 9.67 3.04
N LEU A 18 7.44 10.67 3.90
CA LEU A 18 6.21 11.43 3.97
C LEU A 18 5.89 12.14 2.64
N LEU A 19 6.92 12.75 2.03
CA LEU A 19 6.77 13.45 0.75
C LEU A 19 6.52 12.50 -0.43
N SER A 20 6.97 11.25 -0.34
CA SER A 20 6.76 10.25 -1.40
C SER A 20 5.28 9.85 -1.58
N GLY A 21 4.43 10.09 -0.58
CA GLY A 21 3.01 9.74 -0.60
C GLY A 21 2.72 8.23 -0.60
N PHE A 22 3.71 7.38 -0.34
CA PHE A 22 3.53 5.95 -0.20
C PHE A 22 2.95 5.58 1.18
N ARG A 23 1.67 5.22 1.22
CA ARG A 23 0.96 4.85 2.46
C ARG A 23 1.62 3.70 3.21
N SER A 24 2.08 2.68 2.48
CA SER A 24 2.78 1.52 3.06
C SER A 24 4.09 1.91 3.74
N ALA A 25 4.84 2.83 3.14
CA ALA A 25 6.08 3.32 3.72
C ALA A 25 5.83 4.12 5.00
N MET A 26 4.76 4.92 5.06
CA MET A 26 4.35 5.60 6.30
C MET A 26 3.99 4.61 7.40
N ALA A 27 3.21 3.57 7.09
CA ALA A 27 2.87 2.53 8.05
C ALA A 27 4.13 1.80 8.57
N GLN A 28 5.09 1.51 7.69
CA GLN A 28 6.37 0.89 8.06
C GLN A 28 7.19 1.78 9.00
N VAL A 29 7.26 3.08 8.75
CA VAL A 29 7.97 4.03 9.63
C VAL A 29 7.31 4.09 11.00
N LEU A 30 5.98 4.15 11.06
CA LEU A 30 5.26 4.13 12.33
C LEU A 30 5.48 2.82 13.09
N PHE A 31 5.42 1.69 12.39
CA PHE A 31 5.68 0.38 12.96
C PHE A 31 7.11 0.27 13.51
N LEU A 32 8.10 0.73 12.74
CA LEU A 32 9.51 0.75 13.15
C LEU A 32 9.71 1.64 14.38
N PHE A 33 9.13 2.84 14.38
CA PHE A 33 9.19 3.74 15.52
C PHE A 33 8.59 3.10 16.79
N PHE A 34 7.42 2.47 16.65
CA PHE A 34 6.77 1.76 17.74
C PHE A 34 7.63 0.61 18.28
N THR A 35 8.16 -0.22 17.38
CA THR A 35 9.03 -1.35 17.73
C THR A 35 10.29 -0.90 18.46
N ILE A 36 10.98 0.14 17.96
CA ILE A 36 12.15 0.71 18.59
C ILE A 36 11.80 1.24 19.99
N SER A 37 10.69 1.95 20.13
CA SER A 37 10.27 2.51 21.41
C SER A 37 9.95 1.42 22.44
N LEU A 38 9.39 0.28 22.00
CA LEU A 38 9.17 -0.90 22.84
C LEU A 38 10.48 -1.54 23.30
N ILE A 39 11.42 -1.78 22.38
CA ILE A 39 12.73 -2.40 22.69
C ILE A 39 13.49 -1.57 23.71
N TYR A 40 13.49 -0.24 23.56
CA TYR A 40 14.14 0.67 24.50
C TYR A 40 13.33 0.97 25.75
N ARG A 41 12.20 0.28 25.93
CA ARG A 41 11.27 0.49 27.06
C ARG A 41 10.83 1.94 27.26
N ARG A 42 10.73 2.68 26.17
CA ARG A 42 10.31 4.08 26.14
C ARG A 42 8.80 4.21 25.86
N TRP A 43 7.98 3.52 26.64
CA TRP A 43 6.52 3.45 26.49
C TRP A 43 5.84 4.81 26.37
N PHE A 44 6.39 5.81 27.04
CA PHE A 44 5.87 7.16 26.96
C PHE A 44 5.87 7.70 25.54
N PHE A 45 6.91 7.47 24.77
CA PHE A 45 6.98 7.92 23.37
C PHE A 45 6.05 7.14 22.44
N CYS A 46 5.74 5.88 22.75
CA CYS A 46 4.76 5.08 21.99
C CYS A 46 3.36 5.70 22.03
N LEU A 47 3.00 6.36 23.12
CA LEU A 47 1.71 7.01 23.30
C LEU A 47 1.75 8.49 22.92
N LEU A 48 2.78 9.20 23.34
CA LEU A 48 2.88 10.64 23.15
C LEU A 48 2.99 11.04 21.68
N ALA A 49 3.81 10.36 20.89
CA ALA A 49 4.03 10.73 19.49
C ALA A 49 2.78 10.57 18.62
N PRO A 50 2.02 9.46 18.68
CA PRO A 50 0.74 9.36 17.97
C PRO A 50 -0.28 10.43 18.44
N VAL A 51 -0.38 10.69 19.74
CA VAL A 51 -1.29 11.69 20.26
C VAL A 51 -0.95 13.09 19.74
N LEU A 52 0.33 13.47 19.80
CA LEU A 52 0.79 14.75 19.25
C LEU A 52 0.57 14.82 17.75
N GLY A 53 0.80 13.72 17.03
CA GLY A 53 0.54 13.64 15.60
C GLY A 53 -0.92 13.88 15.27
N VAL A 54 -1.84 13.22 15.97
CA VAL A 54 -3.30 13.42 15.79
C VAL A 54 -3.69 14.85 16.13
N LEU A 55 -3.21 15.41 17.25
CA LEU A 55 -3.50 16.79 17.62
C LEU A 55 -3.02 17.79 16.57
N LEU A 56 -1.81 17.59 16.04
CA LEU A 56 -1.27 18.42 14.96
C LEU A 56 -2.16 18.34 13.70
N LEU A 57 -2.57 17.14 13.31
CA LEU A 57 -3.45 16.95 12.15
C LEU A 57 -4.81 17.61 12.35
N LEU A 58 -5.38 17.54 13.56
CA LEU A 58 -6.63 18.22 13.88
C LEU A 58 -6.48 19.75 13.85
N LEU A 59 -5.37 20.29 14.34
CA LEU A 59 -5.08 21.72 14.26
C LEU A 59 -4.90 22.18 12.81
N LEU A 60 -4.17 21.42 11.99
CA LEU A 60 -4.00 21.73 10.56
C LEU A 60 -5.34 21.65 9.81
N SER A 61 -6.18 20.68 10.17
CA SER A 61 -7.53 20.54 9.61
C SER A 61 -8.41 21.72 9.96
N SER A 62 -8.45 22.12 11.23
CA SER A 62 -9.25 23.27 11.69
C SER A 62 -8.79 24.60 11.10
N ALA A 63 -7.50 24.72 10.80
CA ALA A 63 -6.92 25.88 10.11
C ALA A 63 -7.11 25.88 8.59
N GLY A 64 -7.73 24.83 8.00
CA GLY A 64 -7.88 24.68 6.55
C GLY A 64 -6.56 24.44 5.80
N MET A 65 -5.46 24.19 6.51
CA MET A 65 -4.13 24.07 5.92
C MET A 65 -3.90 22.72 5.22
N LEU A 66 -4.77 21.73 5.40
CA LEU A 66 -4.62 20.41 4.78
C LEU A 66 -4.73 20.49 3.26
N HIS A 67 -5.50 21.41 2.72
CA HIS A 67 -5.65 21.61 1.28
C HIS A 67 -4.40 22.19 0.59
N SER A 68 -3.52 22.84 1.34
CA SER A 68 -2.26 23.38 0.82
C SER A 68 -1.11 22.35 0.81
N LEU A 69 -1.32 21.18 1.41
CA LEU A 69 -0.32 20.12 1.43
C LEU A 69 -0.14 19.49 0.04
N PRO A 70 1.04 18.93 -0.27
CA PRO A 70 1.25 18.16 -1.49
C PRO A 70 0.20 17.06 -1.67
N PHE A 71 -0.24 16.84 -2.90
CA PHE A 71 -1.32 15.89 -3.23
C PHE A 71 -1.09 14.49 -2.65
N GLY A 72 0.13 13.96 -2.70
CA GLY A 72 0.47 12.65 -2.11
C GLY A 72 0.19 12.56 -0.61
N ILE A 73 0.45 13.64 0.13
CA ILE A 73 0.15 13.72 1.57
C ILE A 73 -1.36 13.77 1.79
N GLN A 74 -2.09 14.63 1.07
CA GLN A 74 -3.55 14.70 1.16
C GLN A 74 -4.21 13.36 0.85
N ARG A 75 -3.73 12.66 -0.20
CA ARG A 75 -4.18 11.32 -0.57
C ARG A 75 -3.93 10.30 0.55
N THR A 76 -2.82 10.42 1.27
CA THR A 76 -2.54 9.52 2.41
C THR A 76 -3.43 9.83 3.60
N LEU A 77 -3.63 11.12 3.89
CA LEU A 77 -4.49 11.58 4.98
C LEU A 77 -5.97 11.31 4.74
N SER A 78 -6.40 11.11 3.49
CA SER A 78 -7.79 10.78 3.15
C SER A 78 -8.27 9.45 3.75
N ALA A 79 -7.35 8.58 4.20
CA ALA A 79 -7.69 7.37 4.94
C ALA A 79 -8.27 7.66 6.35
N VAL A 80 -8.12 8.89 6.82
CA VAL A 80 -8.60 9.31 8.15
C VAL A 80 -9.92 10.07 7.98
N PRO A 81 -11.08 9.52 8.40
CA PRO A 81 -12.41 10.03 8.02
C PRO A 81 -12.72 11.44 8.49
N PHE A 82 -12.09 11.89 9.58
CA PHE A 82 -12.35 13.20 10.20
C PHE A 82 -11.44 14.32 9.68
N LEU A 83 -10.54 14.03 8.71
CA LEU A 83 -9.68 15.05 8.13
C LEU A 83 -10.32 15.61 6.86
N ASP A 84 -10.34 16.93 6.77
CA ASP A 84 -10.84 17.63 5.59
C ASP A 84 -9.73 17.84 4.57
N VAL A 85 -9.60 16.89 3.65
CA VAL A 85 -8.68 16.93 2.51
C VAL A 85 -9.47 17.14 1.21
N SER A 86 -8.79 17.50 0.12
CA SER A 86 -9.44 17.76 -1.17
C SER A 86 -10.26 16.56 -1.66
N ALA A 87 -11.43 16.84 -2.26
CA ALA A 87 -12.30 15.81 -2.84
C ALA A 87 -11.56 14.96 -3.88
N GLN A 88 -10.66 15.58 -4.66
CA GLN A 88 -9.84 14.89 -5.64
C GLN A 88 -8.88 13.87 -4.98
N ALA A 89 -8.29 14.20 -3.82
CA ALA A 89 -7.42 13.29 -3.10
C ALA A 89 -8.19 12.10 -2.52
N LYS A 90 -9.41 12.34 -2.02
CA LYS A 90 -10.32 11.28 -1.56
C LYS A 90 -10.72 10.35 -2.69
N ALA A 91 -11.24 10.89 -3.80
CA ALA A 91 -11.64 10.09 -4.96
C ALA A 91 -10.49 9.24 -5.50
N ASN A 92 -9.32 9.83 -5.70
CA ASN A 92 -8.14 9.10 -6.18
C ASN A 92 -7.68 7.99 -5.20
N ALA A 93 -7.89 8.21 -3.90
CA ALA A 93 -7.57 7.21 -2.89
C ALA A 93 -8.55 6.03 -2.92
N GLU A 94 -9.84 6.31 -3.06
CA GLU A 94 -10.93 5.32 -3.17
C GLU A 94 -10.79 4.52 -4.47
N ASP A 95 -10.59 5.18 -5.60
CA ASP A 95 -10.35 4.53 -6.89
C ASP A 95 -9.17 3.55 -6.83
N SER A 96 -8.08 3.98 -6.20
CA SER A 96 -6.89 3.12 -6.03
C SER A 96 -7.15 1.90 -5.14
N ILE A 97 -8.05 2.00 -4.17
CA ILE A 97 -8.42 0.88 -3.29
C ILE A 97 -9.37 -0.05 -4.04
N ASN A 98 -10.41 0.50 -4.65
CA ASN A 98 -11.42 -0.25 -5.39
C ASN A 98 -10.78 -1.03 -6.54
N TRP A 99 -9.90 -0.40 -7.29
CA TRP A 99 -9.15 -1.04 -8.36
C TRP A 99 -8.34 -2.26 -7.86
N ARG A 100 -7.69 -2.16 -6.69
CA ARG A 100 -6.95 -3.30 -6.11
C ARG A 100 -7.86 -4.43 -5.70
N PHE A 101 -8.97 -4.12 -5.01
CA PHE A 101 -9.95 -5.15 -4.62
C PHE A 101 -10.54 -5.84 -5.84
N GLU A 102 -10.83 -5.11 -6.89
CA GLU A 102 -11.30 -5.65 -8.15
C GLU A 102 -10.27 -6.59 -8.77
N MET A 103 -9.01 -6.15 -8.90
CA MET A 103 -7.89 -6.97 -9.37
C MET A 103 -7.71 -8.25 -8.53
N TRP A 104 -7.82 -8.14 -7.20
CA TRP A 104 -7.68 -9.29 -6.31
C TRP A 104 -8.86 -10.25 -6.43
N SER A 105 -10.07 -9.73 -6.63
CA SER A 105 -11.24 -10.56 -6.86
C SER A 105 -11.07 -11.39 -8.15
N TRP A 106 -10.57 -10.80 -9.22
CA TRP A 106 -10.27 -11.52 -10.46
C TRP A 106 -9.18 -12.58 -10.25
N ALA A 107 -8.10 -12.25 -9.57
CA ALA A 107 -7.03 -13.20 -9.28
C ALA A 107 -7.52 -14.44 -8.53
N LEU A 108 -8.48 -14.25 -7.62
CA LEU A 108 -9.01 -15.32 -6.77
C LEU A 108 -10.25 -16.00 -7.34
N ASP A 109 -10.91 -15.44 -8.37
CA ASP A 109 -12.05 -16.07 -9.00
C ASP A 109 -11.58 -17.28 -9.85
N ASP A 110 -12.17 -18.45 -9.59
CA ASP A 110 -11.84 -19.69 -10.31
C ASP A 110 -12.28 -19.67 -11.78
N ARG A 111 -13.24 -18.80 -12.12
CA ARG A 111 -13.76 -18.66 -13.47
C ARG A 111 -12.81 -17.92 -14.40
N GLU A 112 -12.00 -17.03 -13.83
CA GLU A 112 -11.14 -16.12 -14.59
C GLU A 112 -9.81 -16.76 -15.02
N HIS A 113 -9.39 -17.82 -14.31
CA HIS A 113 -8.17 -18.60 -14.60
C HIS A 113 -6.88 -17.76 -14.68
N PHE A 114 -6.83 -16.60 -14.05
CA PHE A 114 -5.59 -15.80 -13.94
C PHE A 114 -4.49 -16.54 -13.17
N ILE A 115 -4.90 -17.33 -12.17
CA ILE A 115 -4.04 -18.25 -11.44
C ILE A 115 -4.58 -19.65 -11.72
N GLN A 116 -3.81 -20.46 -12.42
CA GLN A 116 -4.26 -21.77 -12.88
C GLN A 116 -4.29 -22.78 -11.72
N ASP A 117 -3.24 -22.81 -10.93
CA ASP A 117 -3.15 -23.67 -9.73
C ASP A 117 -3.01 -22.82 -8.47
N LYS A 118 -4.12 -22.60 -7.76
CA LYS A 118 -4.10 -21.83 -6.52
C LYS A 118 -3.54 -22.61 -5.32
N ILE A 119 -3.42 -23.95 -5.44
CA ILE A 119 -2.90 -24.78 -4.35
C ILE A 119 -1.37 -24.77 -4.35
N PHE A 120 -0.75 -25.05 -5.48
CA PHE A 120 0.70 -25.12 -5.64
C PHE A 120 1.31 -23.86 -6.28
N GLY A 121 0.49 -23.03 -6.91
CA GLY A 121 0.90 -21.85 -7.66
C GLY A 121 1.36 -22.18 -9.09
N ASP A 122 1.36 -21.16 -9.93
CA ASP A 122 1.78 -21.27 -11.34
C ASP A 122 3.32 -21.26 -11.50
N GLY A 123 4.07 -21.09 -10.41
CA GLY A 123 5.53 -20.99 -10.44
C GLY A 123 6.03 -19.58 -10.82
N PHE A 124 7.34 -19.49 -10.99
CA PHE A 124 8.03 -18.22 -11.30
C PHE A 124 8.15 -17.94 -12.80
N SER A 125 7.98 -18.96 -13.65
CA SER A 125 8.09 -18.82 -15.10
C SER A 125 6.69 -18.81 -15.71
N ARG A 126 6.33 -17.70 -16.33
CA ARG A 126 5.11 -17.61 -17.14
C ARG A 126 5.49 -17.56 -18.62
N ASP A 127 4.88 -18.42 -19.38
CA ASP A 127 4.96 -18.31 -20.84
C ASP A 127 3.99 -17.21 -21.30
N ILE A 128 4.56 -16.02 -21.46
CA ILE A 128 3.82 -14.83 -21.91
C ILE A 128 3.27 -15.02 -23.33
N SER A 129 3.81 -15.98 -24.11
CA SER A 129 3.35 -16.27 -25.47
C SER A 129 1.94 -16.87 -25.51
N ILE A 130 1.49 -17.47 -24.40
CA ILE A 130 0.14 -18.06 -24.26
C ILE A 130 -0.91 -16.97 -23.96
N VAL A 131 -0.46 -15.77 -23.62
CA VAL A 131 -1.34 -14.67 -23.25
C VAL A 131 -2.07 -14.15 -24.48
N LYS A 132 -3.30 -14.58 -24.63
CA LYS A 132 -4.27 -13.96 -25.52
C LYS A 132 -4.76 -12.66 -24.88
N ALA A 133 -3.85 -11.69 -24.66
CA ALA A 133 -4.14 -10.42 -23.99
C ALA A 133 -5.41 -9.76 -24.54
N ASN A 134 -5.58 -9.78 -25.87
CA ASN A 134 -6.74 -9.16 -26.54
C ASN A 134 -8.08 -9.80 -26.15
N VAL A 135 -8.12 -11.11 -25.87
CA VAL A 135 -9.38 -11.78 -25.50
C VAL A 135 -9.85 -11.37 -24.12
N TYR A 136 -8.92 -11.12 -23.21
CA TYR A 136 -9.27 -10.71 -21.83
C TYR A 136 -9.60 -9.24 -21.72
N GLU A 137 -8.92 -8.37 -22.49
CA GLU A 137 -9.27 -6.95 -22.57
C GLU A 137 -10.74 -6.74 -22.99
N GLU A 138 -11.20 -7.47 -24.03
CA GLU A 138 -12.57 -7.40 -24.50
C GLU A 138 -13.57 -8.04 -23.53
N ALA A 139 -13.21 -9.19 -22.92
CA ALA A 139 -14.11 -9.95 -22.06
C ALA A 139 -14.39 -9.25 -20.70
N TYR A 140 -13.38 -8.56 -20.15
CA TYR A 140 -13.45 -7.98 -18.80
C TYR A 140 -13.42 -6.46 -18.78
N ASN A 141 -13.45 -5.82 -19.94
CA ASN A 141 -13.38 -4.36 -20.09
C ASN A 141 -12.17 -3.75 -19.33
N LEU A 142 -11.06 -4.52 -19.28
CA LEU A 142 -9.83 -4.12 -18.65
C LEU A 142 -9.13 -3.05 -19.46
N SER A 143 -8.57 -2.05 -18.81
CA SER A 143 -7.60 -1.18 -19.48
C SER A 143 -6.33 -1.95 -19.83
N LYS A 144 -5.58 -1.50 -20.86
CA LYS A 144 -4.31 -2.13 -21.24
C LYS A 144 -3.33 -2.28 -20.09
N ASP A 145 -3.34 -1.31 -19.17
CA ASP A 145 -2.48 -1.34 -17.99
C ASP A 145 -2.94 -2.39 -16.98
N GLN A 146 -4.25 -2.56 -16.79
CA GLN A 146 -4.81 -3.55 -15.87
C GLN A 146 -4.53 -4.98 -16.34
N SER A 147 -4.73 -5.25 -17.63
CA SER A 147 -4.41 -6.57 -18.20
C SER A 147 -2.91 -6.87 -18.11
N ALA A 148 -2.04 -5.89 -18.39
CA ALA A 148 -0.60 -6.03 -18.26
C ALA A 148 -0.16 -6.36 -16.84
N PHE A 149 -0.75 -5.69 -15.82
CA PHE A 149 -0.46 -5.98 -14.41
C PHE A 149 -0.90 -7.39 -14.00
N ALA A 150 -2.11 -7.81 -14.40
CA ALA A 150 -2.62 -9.14 -14.12
C ALA A 150 -1.72 -10.24 -14.72
N TRP A 151 -1.31 -10.06 -15.97
CA TRP A 151 -0.46 -11.02 -16.68
C TRP A 151 0.96 -11.08 -16.13
N ASN A 152 1.53 -9.96 -15.75
CA ASN A 152 2.85 -9.90 -15.13
C ASN A 152 2.86 -10.37 -13.66
N GLY A 153 1.70 -10.71 -13.10
CA GLY A 153 1.58 -11.08 -11.69
C GLY A 153 1.80 -9.94 -10.72
N GLN A 154 1.69 -8.72 -11.20
CA GLN A 154 1.85 -7.51 -10.39
C GLN A 154 0.53 -7.11 -9.72
N TRP A 155 0.04 -7.95 -8.82
CA TRP A 155 -1.25 -7.75 -8.14
C TRP A 155 -1.23 -6.61 -7.12
N HIS A 156 -0.11 -5.90 -6.96
CA HIS A 156 0.08 -4.90 -5.91
C HIS A 156 -0.26 -5.42 -4.49
N SER A 157 -0.12 -6.73 -4.31
CA SER A 157 -0.37 -7.46 -3.08
C SER A 157 0.62 -8.60 -2.93
N GLY A 158 1.43 -8.56 -1.88
CA GLY A 158 2.36 -9.65 -1.57
C GLY A 158 1.64 -11.02 -1.45
N PRO A 159 0.56 -11.12 -0.65
CA PRO A 159 -0.19 -12.37 -0.53
C PRO A 159 -0.69 -12.92 -1.87
N ILE A 160 -1.33 -12.11 -2.72
CA ILE A 160 -1.85 -12.57 -4.01
C ILE A 160 -0.72 -13.00 -4.94
N SER A 161 0.38 -12.24 -5.00
CA SER A 161 1.55 -12.63 -5.79
C SER A 161 2.18 -13.92 -5.27
N THR A 162 2.16 -14.16 -3.95
CA THR A 162 2.63 -15.42 -3.36
C THR A 162 1.71 -16.58 -3.72
N ILE A 163 0.38 -16.40 -3.67
CA ILE A 163 -0.57 -17.43 -4.11
C ILE A 163 -0.31 -17.77 -5.57
N GLN A 164 -0.09 -16.79 -6.42
CA GLN A 164 0.21 -17.03 -7.82
C GLN A 164 1.48 -17.83 -8.04
N THR A 165 2.56 -17.54 -7.31
CA THR A 165 3.85 -18.20 -7.52
C THR A 165 4.00 -19.51 -6.78
N LEU A 166 3.50 -19.60 -5.56
CA LEU A 166 3.74 -20.71 -4.62
C LEU A 166 2.44 -21.35 -4.10
N GLY A 167 1.29 -20.86 -4.51
CA GLY A 167 -0.02 -21.34 -4.09
C GLY A 167 -0.35 -21.07 -2.62
N TYR A 168 -1.47 -21.61 -2.17
CA TYR A 168 -1.88 -21.58 -0.76
C TYR A 168 -0.91 -22.32 0.16
N ILE A 169 -0.22 -23.34 -0.37
CA ILE A 169 0.83 -24.04 0.37
C ILE A 169 1.98 -23.09 0.66
N GLY A 170 2.46 -22.36 -0.35
CA GLY A 170 3.55 -21.40 -0.16
C GLY A 170 3.20 -20.28 0.81
N ILE A 171 1.99 -19.73 0.74
CA ILE A 171 1.59 -18.67 1.68
C ILE A 171 1.46 -19.20 3.11
N SER A 172 1.00 -20.45 3.30
CA SER A 172 0.91 -21.08 4.62
C SER A 172 2.27 -21.36 5.28
N LEU A 173 3.33 -21.47 4.47
CA LEU A 173 4.71 -21.62 4.95
C LEU A 173 5.39 -20.27 5.19
N TYR A 174 4.86 -19.20 4.60
CA TYR A 174 5.41 -17.84 4.72
C TYR A 174 4.87 -17.10 5.96
N LEU A 175 3.69 -17.46 6.45
CA LEU A 175 3.04 -16.90 7.65
C LEU A 175 3.49 -17.65 8.92
#